data_06ee3dbec02b465c0b2f8acc915fdda8
#
_entry.id   06ee3dbec02b465c0b2f8acc915fdda8
#
_cell.length_a   1.000
_cell.length_b   1.000
_cell.length_c   1.000
_cell.angle_alpha   90.00
_cell.angle_beta   90.00
_cell.angle_gamma   90.00
#
_symmetry.space_group_name_H-M   'P 1'
#
loop_
_entity.id
_entity.type
_entity.pdbx_description
1 polymer ?
#
loop_
_entity_poly.entity_id
_entity_poly.type
_entity_poly.pdbx_seq_one_letter_code
_entity_poly.pdbx_strand_id
1 'polypeptide(L)'
;MVLIAPFGATFGYVSVALAFLATRGGLTVEQGAELIAVGMFPNVWKFVWAPVADTTLTRKRWYVLSCVLCAAGMFAMAVVPLGPASFRLMGAVILLTSTAATFLGFAVEALIAHLTPPADRGRVSGWFQAGNLGGTGVGGGLGLWLLTSLPSGWETGLVLAILTLACTAVLPLLPDVNAESRGCSMMMAIRIVAADLWRVARSRDGVLSAILCFVPVGTGAAAGVLTQAEVAAGWGAGVHDVEMVQGVFTGIISMVGCLVGGYGCRRLGARRAYAVFGGLMAAVTAGMAAAPPTRLTYVTFCLAYALVTGLCYAAFSGFVLDAIGAGNAATKYNGFASLSNAPIWYMGLLLAVAETHFGPKSMLLVESACGLVGILLFAAAAMVWRPRLVPAATVPASG
;
A
#
# COMPACT_ATOMS: atom_id res chain seq x y z
N MET A 1 -2.92 -9.57 9.33
CA MET A 1 -3.27 -10.02 7.97
C MET A 1 -4.76 -9.94 7.72
N VAL A 2 -5.60 -10.73 8.41
CA VAL A 2 -7.05 -10.82 8.17
C VAL A 2 -7.74 -9.45 8.25
N LEU A 3 -7.47 -8.65 9.27
CA LEU A 3 -8.14 -7.35 9.46
C LEU A 3 -7.86 -6.31 8.38
N ILE A 4 -6.75 -6.36 7.67
CA ILE A 4 -6.45 -5.40 6.59
C ILE A 4 -6.88 -5.94 5.22
N ALA A 5 -7.17 -7.22 5.08
CA ALA A 5 -7.56 -7.82 3.80
C ALA A 5 -8.76 -7.13 3.12
N PRO A 6 -9.82 -6.69 3.84
CA PRO A 6 -10.93 -5.96 3.22
C PRO A 6 -10.51 -4.64 2.56
N PHE A 7 -9.52 -3.94 3.10
CA PHE A 7 -8.96 -2.73 2.49
C PHE A 7 -8.36 -3.05 1.10
N GLY A 8 -7.47 -4.05 1.04
CA GLY A 8 -6.90 -4.51 -0.21
C GLY A 8 -7.96 -5.05 -1.18
N ALA A 9 -8.91 -5.85 -0.68
CA ALA A 9 -9.97 -6.44 -1.49
C ALA A 9 -10.85 -5.39 -2.16
N THR A 10 -11.21 -4.32 -1.45
CA THR A 10 -11.95 -3.19 -2.03
C THR A 10 -11.17 -2.56 -3.18
N PHE A 11 -9.88 -2.30 -2.99
CA PHE A 11 -9.02 -1.74 -4.03
C PHE A 11 -8.84 -2.68 -5.22
N GLY A 12 -8.60 -3.96 -4.98
CA GLY A 12 -8.45 -4.98 -6.02
C GLY A 12 -9.73 -5.16 -6.84
N TYR A 13 -10.90 -5.16 -6.20
CA TYR A 13 -12.18 -5.25 -6.90
C TYR A 13 -12.39 -4.08 -7.87
N VAL A 14 -12.11 -2.85 -7.43
CA VAL A 14 -12.23 -1.64 -8.27
C VAL A 14 -11.21 -1.64 -9.40
N SER A 15 -9.95 -1.93 -9.12
CA SER A 15 -8.86 -1.78 -10.08
C SER A 15 -8.76 -2.91 -11.10
N VAL A 16 -9.27 -4.10 -10.79
CA VAL A 16 -9.17 -5.28 -11.67
C VAL A 16 -10.57 -5.71 -12.15
N ALA A 17 -11.45 -6.09 -11.23
CA ALA A 17 -12.74 -6.68 -11.60
C ALA A 17 -13.68 -5.66 -12.29
N LEU A 18 -13.87 -4.47 -11.69
CA LEU A 18 -14.71 -3.45 -12.30
C LEU A 18 -14.07 -2.84 -13.55
N ALA A 19 -12.75 -2.66 -13.59
CA ALA A 19 -12.08 -2.16 -14.79
C ALA A 19 -12.29 -3.09 -15.99
N PHE A 20 -12.21 -4.41 -15.77
CA PHE A 20 -12.50 -5.42 -16.79
C PHE A 20 -13.96 -5.36 -17.27
N LEU A 21 -14.91 -5.23 -16.34
CA LEU A 21 -16.33 -5.14 -16.69
C LEU A 21 -16.72 -3.82 -17.35
N ALA A 22 -16.03 -2.73 -17.04
CA ALA A 22 -16.30 -1.41 -17.60
C ALA A 22 -16.25 -1.43 -19.13
N THR A 23 -15.24 -2.07 -19.72
CA THR A 23 -15.09 -2.21 -21.16
C THR A 23 -16.20 -3.08 -21.77
N ARG A 24 -16.67 -4.11 -21.07
CA ARG A 24 -17.79 -4.96 -21.50
C ARG A 24 -19.16 -4.28 -21.33
N GLY A 25 -19.29 -3.37 -20.39
CA GLY A 25 -20.48 -2.57 -20.12
C GLY A 25 -20.68 -1.40 -21.08
N GLY A 26 -19.80 -1.23 -22.08
CA GLY A 26 -19.88 -0.15 -23.07
C GLY A 26 -19.29 1.18 -22.58
N LEU A 27 -18.51 1.17 -21.49
CA LEU A 27 -17.70 2.32 -21.09
C LEU A 27 -16.41 2.39 -21.92
N THR A 28 -15.94 3.60 -22.17
CA THR A 28 -14.63 3.79 -22.81
C THR A 28 -13.49 3.41 -21.86
N VAL A 29 -12.30 3.13 -22.39
CA VAL A 29 -11.10 2.87 -21.60
C VAL A 29 -10.81 4.06 -20.67
N GLU A 30 -11.01 5.29 -21.14
CA GLU A 30 -10.87 6.51 -20.37
C GLU A 30 -11.83 6.55 -19.16
N GLN A 31 -13.12 6.23 -19.37
CA GLN A 31 -14.10 6.14 -18.29
C GLN A 31 -13.77 5.03 -17.28
N GLY A 32 -13.25 3.90 -17.74
CA GLY A 32 -12.74 2.84 -16.85
C GLY A 32 -11.58 3.33 -15.97
N ALA A 33 -10.63 4.03 -16.57
CA ALA A 33 -9.50 4.63 -15.85
C ALA A 33 -9.95 5.71 -14.85
N GLU A 34 -10.96 6.52 -15.20
CA GLU A 34 -11.55 7.52 -14.30
C GLU A 34 -12.18 6.86 -13.06
N LEU A 35 -12.91 5.75 -13.21
CA LEU A 35 -13.46 5.01 -12.07
C LEU A 35 -12.36 4.48 -11.12
N ILE A 36 -11.25 3.99 -11.67
CA ILE A 36 -10.07 3.57 -10.88
C ILE A 36 -9.48 4.78 -10.13
N ALA A 37 -9.31 5.90 -10.81
CA ALA A 37 -8.77 7.13 -10.22
C ALA A 37 -9.66 7.64 -9.08
N VAL A 38 -10.99 7.59 -9.24
CA VAL A 38 -11.95 7.91 -8.18
C VAL A 38 -11.77 6.99 -6.97
N GLY A 39 -11.54 5.69 -7.19
CA GLY A 39 -11.25 4.74 -6.11
C GLY A 39 -9.93 4.99 -5.40
N MET A 40 -8.93 5.52 -6.10
CA MET A 40 -7.63 5.87 -5.51
C MET A 40 -7.63 7.21 -4.77
N PHE A 41 -8.51 8.13 -5.14
CA PHE A 41 -8.55 9.49 -4.59
C PHE A 41 -8.57 9.52 -3.06
N PRO A 42 -9.40 8.76 -2.33
CA PRO A 42 -9.36 8.73 -0.88
C PRO A 42 -7.99 8.34 -0.31
N ASN A 43 -7.26 7.45 -0.96
CA ASN A 43 -5.94 6.99 -0.48
C ASN A 43 -4.85 8.06 -0.59
N VAL A 44 -4.97 9.01 -1.52
CA VAL A 44 -4.04 10.14 -1.66
C VAL A 44 -4.24 11.15 -0.53
N TRP A 45 -5.49 11.44 -0.16
CA TRP A 45 -5.85 12.47 0.79
C TRP A 45 -6.16 11.96 2.20
N LYS A 46 -6.05 10.66 2.46
CA LYS A 46 -6.43 10.01 3.72
C LYS A 46 -5.83 10.66 4.97
N PHE A 47 -4.66 11.27 4.88
CA PHE A 47 -4.04 11.98 6.01
C PHE A 47 -4.89 13.17 6.50
N VAL A 48 -5.74 13.76 5.66
CA VAL A 48 -6.60 14.90 6.01
C VAL A 48 -7.69 14.49 7.00
N TRP A 49 -8.28 13.31 6.82
CA TRP A 49 -9.36 12.83 7.70
C TRP A 49 -8.92 11.74 8.69
N ALA A 50 -7.68 11.29 8.65
CA ALA A 50 -7.15 10.37 9.65
C ALA A 50 -7.30 10.88 11.11
N PRO A 51 -7.18 12.20 11.41
CA PRO A 51 -7.48 12.73 12.75
C PRO A 51 -8.87 12.41 13.27
N VAL A 52 -9.88 12.27 12.40
CA VAL A 52 -11.23 11.87 12.80
C VAL A 52 -11.22 10.48 13.43
N ALA A 53 -10.47 9.55 12.86
CA ALA A 53 -10.33 8.21 13.41
C ALA A 53 -9.57 8.20 14.74
N ASP A 54 -8.59 9.10 14.91
CA ASP A 54 -7.82 9.20 16.16
C ASP A 54 -8.58 9.86 17.31
N THR A 55 -9.60 10.69 17.02
CA THR A 55 -10.25 11.54 18.03
C THR A 55 -11.67 11.13 18.40
N THR A 56 -12.32 10.24 17.66
CA THR A 56 -13.75 9.93 17.81
C THR A 56 -14.02 8.55 18.39
N LEU A 57 -14.42 7.59 17.59
CA LEU A 57 -14.82 6.24 18.02
C LEU A 57 -13.62 5.39 18.49
N THR A 58 -13.91 4.26 19.18
CA THR A 58 -12.88 3.24 19.47
C THR A 58 -12.38 2.60 18.17
N ARG A 59 -11.15 2.07 18.18
CA ARG A 59 -10.56 1.43 16.99
C ARG A 59 -11.41 0.27 16.48
N LYS A 60 -11.97 -0.54 17.38
CA LYS A 60 -12.89 -1.62 17.02
C LYS A 60 -14.19 -1.12 16.40
N ARG A 61 -14.77 -0.04 16.94
CA ARG A 61 -16.01 0.54 16.38
C ARG A 61 -15.78 1.11 14.99
N TRP A 62 -14.67 1.82 14.78
CA TRP A 62 -14.27 2.29 13.44
C TRP A 62 -14.11 1.11 12.48
N TYR A 63 -13.44 0.04 12.91
CA TYR A 63 -13.27 -1.13 12.08
C TYR A 63 -14.59 -1.76 11.65
N VAL A 64 -15.50 -2.03 12.60
CA VAL A 64 -16.82 -2.64 12.30
C VAL A 64 -17.64 -1.76 11.37
N LEU A 65 -17.76 -0.46 11.66
CA LEU A 65 -18.50 0.50 10.82
C LEU A 65 -17.95 0.52 9.39
N SER A 66 -16.64 0.65 9.25
CA SER A 66 -15.98 0.72 7.96
C SER A 66 -16.10 -0.60 7.20
N CYS A 67 -16.01 -1.74 7.90
CA CYS A 67 -16.17 -3.07 7.32
C CYS A 67 -17.59 -3.28 6.76
N VAL A 68 -18.62 -2.84 7.50
CA VAL A 68 -20.02 -2.86 7.04
C VAL A 68 -20.21 -1.97 5.81
N LEU A 69 -19.65 -0.76 5.83
CA LEU A 69 -19.72 0.16 4.68
C LEU A 69 -18.98 -0.38 3.45
N CYS A 70 -17.81 -1.00 3.64
CA CYS A 70 -17.07 -1.65 2.55
C CYS A 70 -17.88 -2.84 1.97
N ALA A 71 -18.46 -3.68 2.83
CA ALA A 71 -19.27 -4.80 2.40
C ALA A 71 -20.51 -4.35 1.60
N ALA A 72 -21.24 -3.36 2.12
CA ALA A 72 -22.39 -2.75 1.45
C ALA A 72 -21.99 -2.11 0.11
N GLY A 73 -20.84 -1.41 0.08
CA GLY A 73 -20.32 -0.80 -1.13
C GLY A 73 -19.89 -1.83 -2.18
N MET A 74 -19.21 -2.91 -1.80
CA MET A 74 -18.85 -3.99 -2.74
C MET A 74 -20.11 -4.67 -3.29
N PHE A 75 -21.11 -4.90 -2.46
CA PHE A 75 -22.41 -5.40 -2.92
C PHE A 75 -23.09 -4.41 -3.90
N ALA A 76 -23.12 -3.12 -3.55
CA ALA A 76 -23.73 -2.11 -4.42
C ALA A 76 -23.00 -1.99 -5.77
N MET A 77 -21.65 -2.05 -5.78
CA MET A 77 -20.88 -2.06 -7.03
C MET A 77 -21.19 -3.27 -7.93
N ALA A 78 -21.56 -4.40 -7.34
CA ALA A 78 -21.91 -5.61 -8.09
C ALA A 78 -23.35 -5.60 -8.62
N VAL A 79 -24.24 -4.83 -7.99
CA VAL A 79 -25.67 -4.72 -8.39
C VAL A 79 -25.90 -3.57 -9.37
N VAL A 80 -25.16 -2.47 -9.22
CA VAL A 80 -25.28 -1.31 -10.14
C VAL A 80 -24.78 -1.71 -11.52
N PRO A 81 -25.62 -1.62 -12.58
CA PRO A 81 -25.18 -1.94 -13.94
C PRO A 81 -24.03 -1.03 -14.37
N LEU A 82 -22.98 -1.61 -14.97
CA LEU A 82 -21.90 -0.84 -15.58
C LEU A 82 -22.33 -0.35 -16.96
N GLY A 83 -22.48 0.96 -17.11
CA GLY A 83 -22.85 1.58 -18.37
C GLY A 83 -22.85 3.11 -18.27
N PRO A 84 -22.97 3.81 -19.42
CA PRO A 84 -22.91 5.28 -19.45
C PRO A 84 -23.98 5.95 -18.57
N ALA A 85 -25.18 5.37 -18.45
CA ALA A 85 -26.28 5.92 -17.65
C ALA A 85 -26.01 5.86 -16.14
N SER A 86 -25.28 4.86 -15.67
CA SER A 86 -24.97 4.64 -14.25
C SER A 86 -23.54 5.06 -13.85
N PHE A 87 -22.77 5.60 -14.77
CA PHE A 87 -21.37 5.96 -14.56
C PHE A 87 -21.13 6.84 -13.32
N ARG A 88 -21.93 7.92 -13.17
CA ARG A 88 -21.83 8.82 -12.01
C ARG A 88 -22.20 8.14 -10.69
N LEU A 89 -23.25 7.30 -10.72
CA LEU A 89 -23.68 6.53 -9.54
C LEU A 89 -22.59 5.54 -9.14
N MET A 90 -22.02 4.81 -10.11
CA MET A 90 -20.89 3.90 -9.87
C MET A 90 -19.69 4.64 -9.26
N GLY A 91 -19.31 5.79 -9.81
CA GLY A 91 -18.25 6.62 -9.27
C GLY A 91 -18.52 7.05 -7.82
N ALA A 92 -19.75 7.45 -7.48
CA ALA A 92 -20.12 7.80 -6.12
C ALA A 92 -20.04 6.59 -5.17
N VAL A 93 -20.50 5.42 -5.58
CA VAL A 93 -20.40 4.18 -4.78
C VAL A 93 -18.93 3.80 -4.54
N ILE A 94 -18.09 3.86 -5.59
CA ILE A 94 -16.65 3.60 -5.48
C ILE A 94 -16.00 4.58 -4.51
N LEU A 95 -16.28 5.88 -4.64
CA LEU A 95 -15.72 6.92 -3.76
C LEU A 95 -16.06 6.69 -2.29
N LEU A 96 -17.33 6.44 -1.99
CA LEU A 96 -17.82 6.18 -0.64
C LEU A 96 -17.21 4.91 -0.05
N THR A 97 -17.17 3.84 -0.85
CA THR A 97 -16.59 2.55 -0.43
C THR A 97 -15.09 2.67 -0.18
N SER A 98 -14.35 3.32 -1.07
CA SER A 98 -12.92 3.55 -0.91
C SER A 98 -12.60 4.47 0.27
N THR A 99 -13.46 5.47 0.53
CA THR A 99 -13.35 6.30 1.74
C THR A 99 -13.54 5.45 3.00
N ALA A 100 -14.58 4.61 3.04
CA ALA A 100 -14.79 3.68 4.16
C ALA A 100 -13.60 2.73 4.35
N ALA A 101 -13.01 2.24 3.27
CA ALA A 101 -11.82 1.41 3.33
C ALA A 101 -10.63 2.14 3.97
N THR A 102 -10.45 3.45 3.75
CA THR A 102 -9.38 4.20 4.44
C THR A 102 -9.59 4.22 5.95
N PHE A 103 -10.82 4.38 6.46
CA PHE A 103 -11.11 4.32 7.89
C PHE A 103 -10.88 2.91 8.48
N LEU A 104 -11.14 1.86 7.70
CA LEU A 104 -10.76 0.50 8.08
C LEU A 104 -9.24 0.38 8.22
N GLY A 105 -8.48 0.91 7.26
CA GLY A 105 -7.02 0.99 7.32
C GLY A 105 -6.54 1.70 8.59
N PHE A 106 -7.08 2.87 8.91
CA PHE A 106 -6.75 3.65 10.12
C PHE A 106 -6.95 2.85 11.42
N ALA A 107 -8.06 2.13 11.49
CA ALA A 107 -8.35 1.30 12.66
C ALA A 107 -7.30 0.19 12.84
N VAL A 108 -6.92 -0.49 11.77
CA VAL A 108 -5.92 -1.57 11.80
C VAL A 108 -4.51 -1.02 12.08
N GLU A 109 -4.12 0.08 11.43
CA GLU A 109 -2.81 0.73 11.64
C GLU A 109 -2.65 1.18 13.09
N ALA A 110 -3.70 1.77 13.67
CA ALA A 110 -3.70 2.18 15.07
C ALA A 110 -3.64 0.96 16.03
N LEU A 111 -4.39 -0.12 15.75
CA LEU A 111 -4.31 -1.35 16.54
C LEU A 111 -2.89 -1.93 16.51
N ILE A 112 -2.26 -2.01 15.34
CA ILE A 112 -0.90 -2.52 15.20
C ILE A 112 0.09 -1.65 15.98
N ALA A 113 0.01 -0.33 15.85
CA ALA A 113 0.94 0.59 16.50
C ALA A 113 0.87 0.50 18.05
N HIS A 114 -0.33 0.27 18.60
CA HIS A 114 -0.53 0.17 20.05
C HIS A 114 -0.26 -1.23 20.61
N LEU A 115 -0.62 -2.29 19.88
CA LEU A 115 -0.58 -3.65 20.37
C LEU A 115 0.72 -4.40 20.05
N THR A 116 1.58 -3.84 19.17
CA THR A 116 2.78 -4.54 18.73
C THR A 116 4.02 -4.06 19.49
N PRO A 117 4.69 -4.95 20.26
CA PRO A 117 5.97 -4.64 20.86
C PRO A 117 7.02 -4.23 19.81
N PRO A 118 7.97 -3.34 20.12
CA PRO A 118 8.99 -2.91 19.17
C PRO A 118 9.76 -4.05 18.48
N ALA A 119 10.06 -5.13 19.22
CA ALA A 119 10.76 -6.30 18.69
C ALA A 119 10.00 -7.05 17.58
N ASP A 120 8.66 -6.97 17.56
CA ASP A 120 7.80 -7.69 16.61
C ASP A 120 7.29 -6.82 15.46
N ARG A 121 7.55 -5.51 15.46
CA ARG A 121 7.03 -4.57 14.44
C ARG A 121 7.39 -4.99 13.02
N GLY A 122 8.62 -5.44 12.79
CA GLY A 122 9.04 -5.94 11.48
C GLY A 122 8.23 -7.13 11.00
N ARG A 123 7.94 -8.11 11.88
CA ARG A 123 7.13 -9.27 11.54
C ARG A 123 5.67 -8.88 11.31
N VAL A 124 5.11 -8.07 12.17
CA VAL A 124 3.70 -7.63 12.08
C VAL A 124 3.49 -6.77 10.84
N SER A 125 4.45 -5.91 10.45
CA SER A 125 4.38 -5.14 9.21
C SER A 125 4.32 -6.05 7.97
N GLY A 126 5.10 -7.15 7.96
CA GLY A 126 5.03 -8.16 6.90
C GLY A 126 3.64 -8.79 6.79
N TRP A 127 3.06 -9.24 7.91
CA TRP A 127 1.70 -9.78 7.93
C TRP A 127 0.62 -8.75 7.58
N PHE A 128 0.81 -7.49 7.97
CA PHE A 128 -0.09 -6.39 7.62
C PHE A 128 -0.10 -6.18 6.11
N GLN A 129 1.06 -6.01 5.50
CA GLN A 129 1.14 -5.77 4.06
C GLN A 129 0.82 -7.02 3.23
N ALA A 130 1.09 -8.21 3.74
CA ALA A 130 0.63 -9.46 3.12
C ALA A 130 -0.90 -9.52 3.06
N GLY A 131 -1.60 -9.06 4.10
CA GLY A 131 -3.05 -8.93 4.08
C GLY A 131 -3.56 -7.87 3.12
N ASN A 132 -2.85 -6.74 2.99
CA ASN A 132 -3.18 -5.68 2.05
C ASN A 132 -3.02 -6.16 0.59
N LEU A 133 -1.82 -6.58 0.19
CA LEU A 133 -1.55 -7.00 -1.19
C LEU A 133 -2.23 -8.32 -1.56
N GLY A 134 -2.30 -9.28 -0.61
CA GLY A 134 -3.09 -10.50 -0.79
C GLY A 134 -4.58 -10.21 -0.90
N GLY A 135 -5.09 -9.27 -0.11
CA GLY A 135 -6.46 -8.77 -0.22
C GLY A 135 -6.74 -8.18 -1.61
N THR A 136 -5.81 -7.39 -2.15
CA THR A 136 -5.92 -6.85 -3.52
C THR A 136 -6.05 -7.99 -4.55
N GLY A 137 -5.23 -9.03 -4.44
CA GLY A 137 -5.33 -10.22 -5.30
C GLY A 137 -6.67 -10.95 -5.15
N VAL A 138 -7.18 -11.10 -3.92
CA VAL A 138 -8.50 -11.70 -3.66
C VAL A 138 -9.62 -10.84 -4.25
N GLY A 139 -9.65 -9.55 -3.96
CA GLY A 139 -10.69 -8.63 -4.46
C GLY A 139 -10.71 -8.54 -5.98
N GLY A 140 -9.54 -8.45 -6.61
CA GLY A 140 -9.42 -8.41 -8.07
C GLY A 140 -9.62 -9.76 -8.72
N GLY A 141 -8.80 -10.75 -8.37
CA GLY A 141 -8.81 -12.06 -9.01
C GLY A 141 -10.05 -12.89 -8.69
N LEU A 142 -10.38 -13.09 -7.40
CA LEU A 142 -11.58 -13.81 -7.00
C LEU A 142 -12.83 -13.06 -7.45
N GLY A 143 -12.84 -11.71 -7.30
CA GLY A 143 -13.96 -10.88 -7.75
C GLY A 143 -14.23 -11.05 -9.23
N LEU A 144 -13.21 -11.01 -10.09
CA LEU A 144 -13.34 -11.22 -11.52
C LEU A 144 -13.79 -12.64 -11.84
N TRP A 145 -13.20 -13.66 -11.19
CA TRP A 145 -13.61 -15.06 -11.39
C TRP A 145 -15.07 -15.29 -11.03
N LEU A 146 -15.54 -14.75 -9.90
CA LEU A 146 -16.94 -14.85 -9.50
C LEU A 146 -17.86 -14.16 -10.51
N LEU A 147 -17.51 -12.96 -10.98
CA LEU A 147 -18.29 -12.20 -11.96
C LEU A 147 -18.39 -12.90 -13.32
N THR A 148 -17.41 -13.72 -13.67
CA THR A 148 -17.43 -14.48 -14.94
C THR A 148 -18.02 -15.88 -14.80
N SER A 149 -18.09 -16.43 -13.57
CA SER A 149 -18.55 -17.79 -13.29
C SER A 149 -19.97 -17.85 -12.76
N LEU A 150 -20.43 -16.82 -12.05
CA LEU A 150 -21.78 -16.75 -11.48
C LEU A 150 -22.77 -16.13 -12.48
N PRO A 151 -24.03 -16.58 -12.48
CA PRO A 151 -25.04 -16.09 -13.42
C PRO A 151 -25.45 -14.63 -13.20
N SER A 152 -25.28 -14.12 -11.97
CA SER A 152 -25.73 -12.77 -11.61
C SER A 152 -24.66 -12.02 -10.81
N GLY A 153 -24.44 -10.73 -11.12
CA GLY A 153 -23.47 -9.89 -10.43
C GLY A 153 -23.72 -9.75 -8.93
N TRP A 154 -24.98 -9.73 -8.48
CA TRP A 154 -25.32 -9.61 -7.07
C TRP A 154 -24.79 -10.77 -6.21
N GLU A 155 -24.68 -11.98 -6.75
CA GLU A 155 -24.12 -13.14 -6.06
C GLU A 155 -22.63 -12.91 -5.76
N THR A 156 -21.90 -12.36 -6.72
CA THR A 156 -20.49 -11.96 -6.50
C THR A 156 -20.39 -10.92 -5.39
N GLY A 157 -21.24 -9.88 -5.45
CA GLY A 157 -21.28 -8.85 -4.42
C GLY A 157 -21.58 -9.41 -3.03
N LEU A 158 -22.52 -10.36 -2.95
CA LEU A 158 -22.88 -11.03 -1.69
C LEU A 158 -21.71 -11.85 -1.12
N VAL A 159 -21.04 -12.64 -1.94
CA VAL A 159 -19.87 -13.44 -1.52
C VAL A 159 -18.76 -12.52 -1.00
N LEU A 160 -18.41 -11.47 -1.75
CA LEU A 160 -17.38 -10.53 -1.34
C LEU A 160 -17.75 -9.76 -0.07
N ALA A 161 -19.03 -9.38 0.09
CA ALA A 161 -19.55 -8.74 1.28
C ALA A 161 -19.46 -9.67 2.52
N ILE A 162 -19.82 -10.94 2.38
CA ILE A 162 -19.71 -11.94 3.45
C ILE A 162 -18.25 -12.15 3.84
N LEU A 163 -17.34 -12.31 2.88
CA LEU A 163 -15.92 -12.47 3.15
C LEU A 163 -15.34 -11.24 3.86
N THR A 164 -15.76 -10.04 3.46
CA THR A 164 -15.38 -8.78 4.09
C THR A 164 -15.86 -8.75 5.55
N LEU A 165 -17.15 -9.04 5.80
CA LEU A 165 -17.72 -9.06 7.15
C LEU A 165 -17.11 -10.17 8.03
N ALA A 166 -16.79 -11.32 7.47
CA ALA A 166 -16.16 -12.42 8.20
C ALA A 166 -14.82 -12.02 8.85
N CYS A 167 -14.12 -11.02 8.28
CA CYS A 167 -12.90 -10.49 8.88
C CYS A 167 -13.13 -9.83 10.26
N THR A 168 -14.37 -9.40 10.57
CA THR A 168 -14.71 -8.84 11.90
C THR A 168 -14.66 -9.87 13.02
N ALA A 169 -14.77 -11.18 12.70
CA ALA A 169 -14.73 -12.26 13.67
C ALA A 169 -13.41 -12.34 14.46
N VAL A 170 -12.35 -11.70 13.97
CA VAL A 170 -11.05 -11.64 14.67
C VAL A 170 -11.03 -10.56 15.75
N LEU A 171 -11.90 -9.54 15.71
CA LEU A 171 -11.89 -8.43 16.67
C LEU A 171 -12.06 -8.81 18.15
N PRO A 172 -12.89 -9.79 18.52
CA PRO A 172 -13.01 -10.20 19.92
C PRO A 172 -11.72 -10.71 20.53
N LEU A 173 -10.81 -11.24 19.71
CA LEU A 173 -9.50 -11.76 20.14
C LEU A 173 -8.50 -10.66 20.52
N LEU A 174 -8.78 -9.40 20.18
CA LEU A 174 -7.89 -8.27 20.45
C LEU A 174 -8.38 -7.47 21.66
N PRO A 175 -7.47 -6.88 22.47
CA PRO A 175 -7.85 -5.94 23.51
C PRO A 175 -8.44 -4.66 22.91
N ASP A 176 -9.23 -3.93 23.70
CA ASP A 176 -9.72 -2.62 23.28
C ASP A 176 -8.63 -1.56 23.44
N VAL A 177 -8.50 -0.72 22.44
CA VAL A 177 -7.56 0.41 22.42
C VAL A 177 -8.37 1.70 22.25
N ASN A 178 -8.31 2.55 23.27
CA ASN A 178 -8.98 3.84 23.25
C ASN A 178 -8.07 4.92 22.64
N ALA A 179 -8.69 5.92 22.01
CA ALA A 179 -7.96 7.10 21.55
C ALA A 179 -7.48 7.91 22.77
N GLU A 180 -6.23 8.35 22.77
CA GLU A 180 -5.64 9.18 23.85
C GLU A 180 -6.35 10.52 24.02
N SER A 181 -6.89 11.09 22.93
CA SER A 181 -7.63 12.35 22.88
C SER A 181 -9.12 12.21 23.18
N ARG A 182 -9.59 11.01 23.57
CA ARG A 182 -11.00 10.74 23.79
C ARG A 182 -11.50 11.52 25.02
N GLY A 183 -12.59 12.27 24.82
CA GLY A 183 -13.17 13.11 25.88
C GLY A 183 -12.69 14.57 25.86
N CYS A 184 -11.71 14.90 25.02
CA CYS A 184 -11.29 16.28 24.78
C CYS A 184 -12.24 16.98 23.79
N SER A 185 -12.29 18.32 23.84
CA SER A 185 -12.94 19.07 22.76
C SER A 185 -12.25 18.82 21.42
N MET A 186 -12.98 18.88 20.30
CA MET A 186 -12.43 18.67 18.96
C MET A 186 -11.20 19.55 18.69
N MET A 187 -11.25 20.82 19.10
CA MET A 187 -10.11 21.74 18.94
C MET A 187 -8.88 21.31 19.74
N MET A 188 -9.08 20.83 20.97
CA MET A 188 -8.00 20.31 21.80
C MET A 188 -7.43 19.02 21.21
N ALA A 189 -8.27 18.12 20.72
CA ALA A 189 -7.86 16.89 20.06
C ALA A 189 -7.01 17.18 18.81
N ILE A 190 -7.42 18.11 17.95
CA ILE A 190 -6.63 18.54 16.78
C ILE A 190 -5.28 19.11 17.20
N ARG A 191 -5.21 19.94 18.24
CA ARG A 191 -3.93 20.48 18.76
C ARG A 191 -3.00 19.37 19.25
N ILE A 192 -3.53 18.38 19.97
CA ILE A 192 -2.75 17.23 20.45
C ILE A 192 -2.17 16.44 19.26
N VAL A 193 -3.01 16.14 18.26
CA VAL A 193 -2.58 15.44 17.04
C VAL A 193 -1.51 16.24 16.29
N ALA A 194 -1.70 17.54 16.11
CA ALA A 194 -0.74 18.41 15.43
C ALA A 194 0.61 18.49 16.18
N ALA A 195 0.57 18.62 17.52
CA ALA A 195 1.78 18.65 18.34
C ALA A 195 2.54 17.31 18.29
N ASP A 196 1.81 16.20 18.27
CA ASP A 196 2.40 14.86 18.20
C ASP A 196 3.05 14.62 16.83
N LEU A 197 2.36 14.99 15.74
CA LEU A 197 2.91 14.93 14.38
C LEU A 197 4.17 15.80 14.24
N TRP A 198 4.14 17.01 14.80
CA TRP A 198 5.29 17.93 14.79
C TRP A 198 6.51 17.37 15.55
N ARG A 199 6.25 16.68 16.68
CA ARG A 199 7.31 15.99 17.45
C ARG A 199 7.97 14.91 16.62
N VAL A 200 7.17 14.07 15.93
CA VAL A 200 7.70 13.04 15.03
C VAL A 200 8.49 13.66 13.89
N ALA A 201 7.95 14.71 13.24
CA ALA A 201 8.62 15.40 12.14
C ALA A 201 9.97 16.03 12.52
N ARG A 202 10.17 16.34 13.80
CA ARG A 202 11.46 16.87 14.33
C ARG A 202 12.38 15.79 14.92
N SER A 203 11.88 14.58 15.12
CA SER A 203 12.70 13.48 15.62
C SER A 203 13.65 12.99 14.53
N ARG A 204 14.83 12.51 14.93
CA ARG A 204 15.79 11.87 14.00
C ARG A 204 15.15 10.74 13.21
N ASP A 205 14.42 9.89 13.90
CA ASP A 205 13.76 8.72 13.29
C ASP A 205 12.63 9.12 12.35
N GLY A 206 11.88 10.17 12.70
CA GLY A 206 10.87 10.76 11.84
C GLY A 206 11.46 11.38 10.58
N VAL A 207 12.53 12.19 10.71
CA VAL A 207 13.20 12.82 9.55
C VAL A 207 13.79 11.77 8.61
N LEU A 208 14.55 10.78 9.14
CA LEU A 208 15.12 9.74 8.29
C LEU A 208 14.05 8.88 7.62
N SER A 209 12.93 8.63 8.30
CA SER A 209 11.81 7.91 7.72
C SER A 209 11.08 8.76 6.66
N ALA A 210 10.93 10.07 6.87
CA ALA A 210 10.37 10.97 5.87
C ALA A 210 11.25 11.04 4.60
N ILE A 211 12.57 11.07 4.77
CA ILE A 211 13.50 11.01 3.63
C ILE A 211 13.31 9.70 2.87
N LEU A 212 13.25 8.55 3.55
CA LEU A 212 12.99 7.25 2.90
C LEU A 212 11.64 7.19 2.20
N CYS A 213 10.62 7.86 2.73
CA CYS A 213 9.33 7.96 2.08
C CYS A 213 9.33 8.84 0.82
N PHE A 214 10.25 9.80 0.72
CA PHE A 214 10.27 10.78 -0.38
C PHE A 214 11.28 10.44 -1.49
N VAL A 215 12.38 9.73 -1.16
CA VAL A 215 13.35 9.30 -2.18
C VAL A 215 12.81 8.11 -2.99
N PRO A 216 13.21 7.95 -4.26
CA PRO A 216 12.68 6.94 -5.16
C PRO A 216 13.27 5.53 -4.92
N VAL A 217 13.18 5.04 -3.69
CA VAL A 217 13.67 3.72 -3.30
C VAL A 217 12.51 2.73 -3.26
N GLY A 218 12.59 1.66 -4.03
CA GLY A 218 11.61 0.56 -3.98
C GLY A 218 10.17 1.01 -4.28
N THR A 219 9.99 1.97 -5.18
CA THR A 219 8.68 2.59 -5.47
C THR A 219 7.67 1.64 -6.09
N GLY A 220 8.14 0.66 -6.84
CA GLY A 220 7.25 -0.22 -7.61
C GLY A 220 6.60 0.49 -8.81
N ALA A 221 7.11 1.64 -9.24
CA ALA A 221 6.46 2.49 -10.24
C ALA A 221 6.42 1.88 -11.64
N ALA A 222 7.42 1.09 -12.02
CA ALA A 222 7.44 0.42 -13.32
C ALA A 222 6.29 -0.58 -13.51
N ALA A 223 5.70 -1.10 -12.41
CA ALA A 223 4.58 -2.04 -12.51
C ALA A 223 3.45 -1.49 -13.39
N GLY A 224 3.08 -0.21 -13.21
CA GLY A 224 2.03 0.43 -14.00
C GLY A 224 2.33 0.49 -15.50
N VAL A 225 3.59 0.68 -15.89
CA VAL A 225 4.01 0.71 -17.30
C VAL A 225 4.13 -0.72 -17.85
N LEU A 226 4.66 -1.66 -17.07
CA LEU A 226 4.79 -3.08 -17.46
C LEU A 226 3.43 -3.78 -17.66
N THR A 227 2.33 -3.22 -17.15
CA THR A 227 0.97 -3.73 -17.41
C THR A 227 0.43 -3.33 -18.77
N GLN A 228 1.05 -2.39 -19.47
CA GLN A 228 0.59 -1.94 -20.78
C GLN A 228 0.87 -3.03 -21.83
N ALA A 229 -0.15 -3.34 -22.62
CA ALA A 229 -0.05 -4.44 -23.61
C ALA A 229 1.06 -4.20 -24.65
N GLU A 230 1.26 -2.95 -25.07
CA GLU A 230 2.31 -2.57 -26.03
C GLU A 230 3.72 -2.81 -25.45
N VAL A 231 3.91 -2.46 -24.19
CA VAL A 231 5.17 -2.67 -23.48
C VAL A 231 5.43 -4.17 -23.30
N ALA A 232 4.44 -4.95 -22.89
CA ALA A 232 4.54 -6.39 -22.75
C ALA A 232 4.85 -7.09 -24.09
N ALA A 233 4.22 -6.64 -25.18
CA ALA A 233 4.46 -7.15 -26.53
C ALA A 233 5.94 -6.95 -26.96
N GLY A 234 6.62 -5.93 -26.48
CA GLY A 234 8.05 -5.71 -26.69
C GLY A 234 8.94 -6.84 -26.13
N TRP A 235 8.43 -7.63 -25.19
CA TRP A 235 9.04 -8.88 -24.69
C TRP A 235 8.37 -10.15 -25.25
N GLY A 236 7.51 -10.03 -26.26
CA GLY A 236 6.78 -11.19 -26.81
C GLY A 236 5.73 -11.77 -25.86
N ALA A 237 5.30 -11.01 -24.86
CA ALA A 237 4.20 -11.38 -23.95
C ALA A 237 2.87 -10.93 -24.54
N GLY A 238 1.87 -11.82 -24.53
CA GLY A 238 0.53 -11.53 -24.97
C GLY A 238 -0.36 -10.96 -23.85
N VAL A 239 -1.57 -10.50 -24.22
CA VAL A 239 -2.55 -9.98 -23.26
C VAL A 239 -2.84 -10.98 -22.15
N HIS A 240 -2.97 -12.27 -22.50
CA HIS A 240 -3.19 -13.33 -21.51
C HIS A 240 -2.04 -13.45 -20.50
N ASP A 241 -0.79 -13.25 -20.92
CA ASP A 241 0.35 -13.26 -20.00
C ASP A 241 0.29 -12.08 -19.01
N VAL A 242 -0.10 -10.89 -19.50
CA VAL A 242 -0.30 -9.71 -18.66
C VAL A 242 -1.41 -9.95 -17.64
N GLU A 243 -2.54 -10.49 -18.08
CA GLU A 243 -3.68 -10.79 -17.19
C GLU A 243 -3.29 -11.77 -16.08
N MET A 244 -2.60 -12.85 -16.44
CA MET A 244 -2.18 -13.87 -15.47
C MET A 244 -1.08 -13.37 -14.54
N VAL A 245 -0.05 -12.73 -15.08
CA VAL A 245 1.11 -12.26 -14.30
C VAL A 245 0.72 -11.09 -13.42
N GLN A 246 0.12 -10.06 -13.98
CA GLN A 246 -0.18 -8.82 -13.24
C GLN A 246 -1.50 -8.90 -12.47
N GLY A 247 -2.50 -9.60 -13.00
CA GLY A 247 -3.81 -9.74 -12.34
C GLY A 247 -3.82 -10.75 -11.20
N VAL A 248 -3.25 -11.96 -11.41
CA VAL A 248 -3.36 -13.08 -10.47
C VAL A 248 -2.09 -13.27 -9.66
N PHE A 249 -0.96 -13.52 -10.35
CA PHE A 249 0.27 -13.94 -9.67
C PHE A 249 0.95 -12.80 -8.91
N THR A 250 0.88 -11.56 -9.39
CA THR A 250 1.49 -10.41 -8.70
C THR A 250 0.99 -10.27 -7.28
N GLY A 251 -0.33 -10.42 -7.03
CA GLY A 251 -0.89 -10.33 -5.68
C GLY A 251 -0.36 -11.43 -4.75
N ILE A 252 -0.30 -12.68 -5.24
CA ILE A 252 0.17 -13.85 -4.48
C ILE A 252 1.67 -13.71 -4.18
N ILE A 253 2.46 -13.40 -5.18
CA ILE A 253 3.92 -13.30 -5.05
C ILE A 253 4.31 -12.09 -4.17
N SER A 254 3.62 -10.95 -4.31
CA SER A 254 3.84 -9.80 -3.42
C SER A 254 3.47 -10.12 -1.97
N MET A 255 2.41 -10.90 -1.74
CA MET A 255 2.05 -11.38 -0.41
C MET A 255 3.19 -12.22 0.20
N VAL A 256 3.77 -13.16 -0.56
CA VAL A 256 4.95 -13.93 -0.14
C VAL A 256 6.13 -12.99 0.14
N GLY A 257 6.37 -12.02 -0.75
CA GLY A 257 7.39 -10.98 -0.56
C GLY A 257 7.21 -10.22 0.76
N CYS A 258 5.98 -9.86 1.12
CA CYS A 258 5.69 -9.19 2.39
C CYS A 258 6.05 -10.05 3.61
N LEU A 259 5.71 -11.34 3.58
CA LEU A 259 6.02 -12.26 4.68
C LEU A 259 7.54 -12.43 4.85
N VAL A 260 8.26 -12.64 3.77
CA VAL A 260 9.72 -12.74 3.76
C VAL A 260 10.36 -11.41 4.19
N GLY A 261 9.84 -10.28 3.69
CA GLY A 261 10.29 -8.93 4.04
C GLY A 261 10.13 -8.62 5.52
N GLY A 262 9.00 -9.02 6.11
CA GLY A 262 8.78 -8.88 7.56
C GLY A 262 9.82 -9.64 8.41
N TYR A 263 10.21 -10.82 7.97
CA TYR A 263 11.30 -11.59 8.60
C TYR A 263 12.67 -10.89 8.39
N GLY A 264 12.94 -10.38 7.19
CA GLY A 264 14.15 -9.60 6.89
C GLY A 264 14.26 -8.35 7.76
N CYS A 265 13.15 -7.64 7.98
CA CYS A 265 13.09 -6.46 8.86
C CYS A 265 13.48 -6.78 10.31
N ARG A 266 13.10 -7.95 10.81
CA ARG A 266 13.49 -8.39 12.16
C ARG A 266 14.99 -8.58 12.30
N ARG A 267 15.68 -9.02 11.23
CA ARG A 267 17.14 -9.27 11.27
C ARG A 267 17.98 -8.03 10.99
N LEU A 268 17.58 -7.21 10.04
CA LEU A 268 18.36 -6.07 9.55
C LEU A 268 17.95 -4.74 10.20
N GLY A 269 16.77 -4.69 10.83
CA GLY A 269 16.08 -3.45 11.15
C GLY A 269 15.37 -2.87 9.91
N ALA A 270 14.15 -2.34 10.10
CA ALA A 270 13.25 -2.03 8.99
C ALA A 270 13.81 -1.02 7.97
N ARG A 271 14.52 0.05 8.42
CA ARG A 271 15.11 1.05 7.51
C ARG A 271 16.24 0.47 6.63
N ARG A 272 17.14 -0.35 7.24
CA ARG A 272 18.19 -1.01 6.47
C ARG A 272 17.61 -2.05 5.51
N ALA A 273 16.61 -2.81 5.96
CA ALA A 273 15.91 -3.77 5.13
C ALA A 273 15.28 -3.08 3.91
N TYR A 274 14.64 -1.92 4.10
CA TYR A 274 14.06 -1.14 3.00
C TYR A 274 15.12 -0.70 1.97
N ALA A 275 16.26 -0.22 2.41
CA ALA A 275 17.37 0.15 1.52
C ALA A 275 17.92 -1.08 0.76
N VAL A 276 18.09 -2.23 1.43
CA VAL A 276 18.55 -3.48 0.81
C VAL A 276 17.51 -3.97 -0.22
N PHE A 277 16.23 -3.95 0.13
CA PHE A 277 15.16 -4.38 -0.78
C PHE A 277 14.99 -3.41 -1.97
N GLY A 278 15.18 -2.09 -1.74
CA GLY A 278 15.26 -1.11 -2.82
C GLY A 278 16.43 -1.36 -3.76
N GLY A 279 17.60 -1.74 -3.24
CA GLY A 279 18.75 -2.18 -4.04
C GLY A 279 18.45 -3.45 -4.84
N LEU A 280 17.72 -4.41 -4.24
CA LEU A 280 17.26 -5.60 -4.96
C LEU A 280 16.26 -5.25 -6.06
N MET A 281 15.37 -4.26 -5.84
CA MET A 281 14.48 -3.73 -6.88
C MET A 281 15.29 -3.17 -8.05
N ALA A 282 16.28 -2.34 -7.77
CA ALA A 282 17.17 -1.79 -8.79
C ALA A 282 17.93 -2.90 -9.57
N ALA A 283 18.34 -3.96 -8.89
CA ALA A 283 18.98 -5.12 -9.54
C ALA A 283 18.00 -5.88 -10.43
N VAL A 284 16.76 -6.08 -10.01
CA VAL A 284 15.72 -6.75 -10.81
C VAL A 284 15.39 -5.93 -12.06
N THR A 285 15.20 -4.62 -11.94
CA THR A 285 14.89 -3.76 -13.10
C THR A 285 16.07 -3.66 -14.07
N ALA A 286 17.30 -3.51 -13.58
CA ALA A 286 18.51 -3.54 -14.41
C ALA A 286 18.70 -4.92 -15.09
N GLY A 287 18.47 -6.01 -14.37
CA GLY A 287 18.53 -7.37 -14.90
C GLY A 287 17.52 -7.61 -16.02
N MET A 288 16.26 -7.13 -15.86
CA MET A 288 15.25 -7.21 -16.92
C MET A 288 15.66 -6.41 -18.15
N ALA A 289 16.22 -5.21 -17.97
CA ALA A 289 16.69 -4.37 -19.07
C ALA A 289 17.85 -5.02 -19.86
N ALA A 290 18.75 -5.73 -19.17
CA ALA A 290 19.89 -6.40 -19.76
C ALA A 290 19.53 -7.75 -20.43
N ALA A 291 18.44 -8.38 -20.00
CA ALA A 291 18.03 -9.69 -20.48
C ALA A 291 17.47 -9.64 -21.92
N PRO A 292 17.50 -10.78 -22.65
CA PRO A 292 16.85 -10.87 -23.97
C PRO A 292 15.35 -10.56 -23.86
N PRO A 293 14.76 -9.86 -24.83
CA PRO A 293 13.34 -9.54 -24.84
C PRO A 293 12.50 -10.77 -25.23
N THR A 294 12.25 -11.64 -24.28
CA THR A 294 11.46 -12.87 -24.47
C THR A 294 10.28 -12.91 -23.51
N ARG A 295 9.23 -13.66 -23.84
CA ARG A 295 8.09 -13.93 -22.97
C ARG A 295 8.53 -14.45 -21.59
N LEU A 296 9.52 -15.35 -21.55
CA LEU A 296 10.04 -15.91 -20.30
C LEU A 296 10.68 -14.81 -19.43
N THR A 297 11.46 -13.92 -20.05
CA THR A 297 12.05 -12.75 -19.38
C THR A 297 10.94 -11.88 -18.75
N TYR A 298 9.90 -11.54 -19.51
CA TYR A 298 8.78 -10.75 -19.00
C TYR A 298 8.15 -11.40 -17.78
N VAL A 299 7.71 -12.66 -17.90
CA VAL A 299 7.04 -13.37 -16.79
C VAL A 299 7.95 -13.47 -15.57
N THR A 300 9.19 -13.89 -15.73
CA THR A 300 10.11 -14.12 -14.61
C THR A 300 10.44 -12.83 -13.88
N PHE A 301 10.77 -11.77 -14.61
CA PHE A 301 11.15 -10.50 -14.00
C PHE A 301 9.97 -9.72 -13.43
N CYS A 302 8.77 -9.79 -14.03
CA CYS A 302 7.57 -9.21 -13.42
C CYS A 302 7.21 -9.90 -12.09
N LEU A 303 7.34 -11.22 -12.00
CA LEU A 303 7.14 -11.95 -10.74
C LEU A 303 8.23 -11.64 -9.71
N ALA A 304 9.50 -11.55 -10.14
CA ALA A 304 10.58 -11.11 -9.25
C ALA A 304 10.36 -9.69 -8.76
N TYR A 305 9.92 -8.80 -9.63
CA TYR A 305 9.56 -7.42 -9.28
C TYR A 305 8.42 -7.37 -8.25
N ALA A 306 7.36 -8.18 -8.46
CA ALA A 306 6.26 -8.31 -7.51
C ALA A 306 6.72 -8.81 -6.13
N LEU A 307 7.63 -9.81 -6.11
CA LEU A 307 8.22 -10.31 -4.86
C LEU A 307 8.94 -9.19 -4.10
N VAL A 308 9.80 -8.45 -4.81
CA VAL A 308 10.60 -7.37 -4.21
C VAL A 308 9.73 -6.19 -3.80
N THR A 309 8.66 -5.90 -4.55
CA THR A 309 7.65 -4.92 -4.13
C THR A 309 7.06 -5.30 -2.77
N GLY A 310 6.69 -6.57 -2.58
CA GLY A 310 6.23 -7.06 -1.27
C GLY A 310 7.26 -6.89 -0.15
N LEU A 311 8.54 -7.19 -0.42
CA LEU A 311 9.64 -6.95 0.53
C LEU A 311 9.71 -5.47 0.94
N CYS A 312 9.65 -4.54 -0.03
CA CYS A 312 9.69 -3.10 0.21
C CYS A 312 8.47 -2.62 1.01
N TYR A 313 7.26 -3.09 0.70
CA TYR A 313 6.05 -2.72 1.44
C TYR A 313 6.10 -3.16 2.91
N ALA A 314 6.60 -4.37 3.18
CA ALA A 314 6.79 -4.83 4.55
C ALA A 314 7.78 -3.96 5.32
N ALA A 315 8.90 -3.61 4.70
CA ALA A 315 9.93 -2.78 5.31
C ALA A 315 9.46 -1.33 5.49
N PHE A 316 8.71 -0.79 4.53
CA PHE A 316 8.04 0.50 4.64
C PHE A 316 7.18 0.58 5.90
N SER A 317 6.22 -0.33 6.05
CA SER A 317 5.36 -0.35 7.24
C SER A 317 6.16 -0.53 8.53
N GLY A 318 7.23 -1.33 8.49
CA GLY A 318 8.09 -1.56 9.63
C GLY A 318 8.79 -0.29 10.10
N PHE A 319 9.46 0.45 9.22
CA PHE A 319 10.15 1.67 9.63
C PHE A 319 9.21 2.82 9.98
N VAL A 320 8.03 2.87 9.36
CA VAL A 320 7.01 3.86 9.74
C VAL A 320 6.52 3.58 11.16
N LEU A 321 6.18 2.32 11.49
CA LEU A 321 5.78 1.92 12.84
C LEU A 321 6.86 2.23 13.90
N ASP A 322 8.14 2.07 13.53
CA ASP A 322 9.26 2.44 14.41
C ASP A 322 9.35 3.95 14.63
N ALA A 323 9.07 4.76 13.60
CA ALA A 323 9.15 6.21 13.66
C ALA A 323 7.98 6.86 14.44
N ILE A 324 6.76 6.34 14.27
CA ILE A 324 5.56 6.98 14.83
C ILE A 324 5.31 6.62 16.29
N GLY A 325 5.75 5.46 16.76
CA GLY A 325 5.41 4.95 18.10
C GLY A 325 3.91 4.75 18.28
N ALA A 326 3.45 4.74 19.55
CA ALA A 326 2.04 4.74 19.91
C ALA A 326 1.45 6.18 19.90
N GLY A 327 0.16 6.34 20.17
CA GLY A 327 -0.54 7.63 20.21
C GLY A 327 -0.79 8.26 18.85
N ASN A 328 -2.02 8.69 18.56
CA ASN A 328 -2.44 9.29 17.27
C ASN A 328 -1.84 8.59 16.04
N ALA A 329 -1.79 7.26 16.13
CA ALA A 329 -1.00 6.44 15.21
C ALA A 329 -1.57 6.43 13.78
N ALA A 330 -2.91 6.53 13.63
CA ALA A 330 -3.54 6.59 12.32
C ALA A 330 -3.09 7.85 11.55
N THR A 331 -3.11 9.01 12.19
CA THR A 331 -2.67 10.27 11.55
C THR A 331 -1.19 10.24 11.19
N LYS A 332 -0.32 9.80 12.11
CA LYS A 332 1.13 9.74 11.87
C LYS A 332 1.47 8.74 10.77
N TYR A 333 0.89 7.55 10.82
CA TYR A 333 1.14 6.52 9.80
C TYR A 333 0.72 7.03 8.41
N ASN A 334 -0.47 7.63 8.32
CA ASN A 334 -0.99 8.10 7.04
C ASN A 334 -0.30 9.37 6.52
N GLY A 335 0.30 10.19 7.39
CA GLY A 335 1.24 11.22 6.98
C GLY A 335 2.45 10.65 6.21
N PHE A 336 3.10 9.61 6.74
CA PHE A 336 4.19 8.91 6.05
C PHE A 336 3.71 8.15 4.81
N ALA A 337 2.56 7.49 4.86
CA ALA A 337 2.00 6.75 3.73
C ALA A 337 1.65 7.69 2.56
N SER A 338 1.08 8.86 2.84
CA SER A 338 0.82 9.87 1.80
C SER A 338 2.12 10.43 1.22
N LEU A 339 3.13 10.66 2.06
CA LEU A 339 4.44 11.11 1.60
C LEU A 339 5.11 10.06 0.70
N SER A 340 4.97 8.76 1.00
CA SER A 340 5.53 7.67 0.18
C SER A 340 4.82 7.48 -1.16
N ASN A 341 3.63 8.02 -1.34
CA ASN A 341 2.94 8.02 -2.63
C ASN A 341 3.55 9.05 -3.61
N ALA A 342 4.23 10.09 -3.10
CA ALA A 342 4.88 11.10 -3.95
C ALA A 342 5.93 10.49 -4.91
N PRO A 343 6.90 9.65 -4.44
CA PRO A 343 7.83 9.01 -5.34
C PRO A 343 7.17 8.02 -6.32
N ILE A 344 6.10 7.35 -5.94
CA ILE A 344 5.36 6.49 -6.87
C ILE A 344 4.80 7.35 -8.02
N TRP A 345 4.24 8.52 -7.69
CA TRP A 345 3.66 9.44 -8.66
C TRP A 345 4.71 10.07 -9.59
N TYR A 346 5.75 10.73 -9.05
CA TYR A 346 6.73 11.39 -9.91
C TYR A 346 7.61 10.40 -10.68
N MET A 347 7.91 9.22 -10.09
CA MET A 347 8.59 8.15 -10.83
C MET A 347 7.69 7.59 -11.94
N GLY A 348 6.40 7.38 -11.69
CA GLY A 348 5.48 6.94 -12.74
C GLY A 348 5.49 7.87 -13.95
N LEU A 349 5.48 9.19 -13.74
CA LEU A 349 5.61 10.17 -14.82
C LEU A 349 6.97 10.10 -15.52
N LEU A 350 8.06 10.04 -14.75
CA LEU A 350 9.42 9.95 -15.30
C LEU A 350 9.61 8.68 -16.14
N LEU A 351 9.09 7.55 -15.64
CA LEU A 351 9.21 6.25 -16.33
C LEU A 351 8.36 6.22 -17.61
N ALA A 352 7.17 6.82 -17.60
CA ALA A 352 6.35 6.94 -18.80
C ALA A 352 7.05 7.77 -19.88
N VAL A 353 7.67 8.89 -19.51
CA VAL A 353 8.48 9.70 -20.43
C VAL A 353 9.68 8.93 -20.96
N ALA A 354 10.40 8.20 -20.07
CA ALA A 354 11.54 7.40 -20.45
C ALA A 354 11.16 6.27 -21.42
N GLU A 355 10.01 5.62 -21.17
CA GLU A 355 9.47 4.58 -22.05
C GLU A 355 9.13 5.13 -23.42
N THR A 356 8.36 6.22 -23.48
CA THR A 356 7.90 6.83 -24.75
C THR A 356 9.05 7.30 -25.63
N HIS A 357 10.11 7.88 -25.05
CA HIS A 357 11.22 8.46 -25.84
C HIS A 357 12.38 7.49 -26.09
N PHE A 358 12.62 6.55 -25.18
CA PHE A 358 13.81 5.69 -25.20
C PHE A 358 13.49 4.19 -25.10
N GLY A 359 12.23 3.84 -24.99
CA GLY A 359 11.72 2.49 -24.93
C GLY A 359 11.82 1.80 -23.55
N PRO A 360 11.20 0.61 -23.42
CA PRO A 360 10.99 -0.06 -22.14
C PRO A 360 12.26 -0.41 -21.37
N LYS A 361 13.35 -0.75 -22.07
CA LYS A 361 14.65 -1.05 -21.43
C LYS A 361 15.24 0.18 -20.74
N SER A 362 15.15 1.34 -21.38
CA SER A 362 15.64 2.60 -20.82
C SER A 362 14.81 3.03 -19.60
N MET A 363 13.48 2.83 -19.63
CA MET A 363 12.61 3.02 -18.49
C MET A 363 13.09 2.22 -17.26
N LEU A 364 13.37 0.92 -17.43
CA LEU A 364 13.86 0.06 -16.36
C LEU A 364 15.22 0.49 -15.80
N LEU A 365 16.13 0.95 -16.67
CA LEU A 365 17.42 1.51 -16.24
C LEU A 365 17.26 2.82 -15.47
N VAL A 366 16.33 3.68 -15.87
CA VAL A 366 16.00 4.92 -15.15
C VAL A 366 15.46 4.59 -13.74
N GLU A 367 14.55 3.61 -13.60
CA GLU A 367 14.08 3.19 -12.28
C GLU A 367 15.22 2.66 -11.41
N SER A 368 16.08 1.81 -11.98
CA SER A 368 17.25 1.27 -11.29
C SER A 368 18.18 2.40 -10.81
N ALA A 369 18.55 3.32 -11.70
CA ALA A 369 19.45 4.43 -11.37
C ALA A 369 18.86 5.35 -10.31
N CYS A 370 17.60 5.75 -10.45
CA CYS A 370 16.91 6.59 -9.47
C CYS A 370 16.81 5.88 -8.10
N GLY A 371 16.53 4.59 -8.08
CA GLY A 371 16.50 3.79 -6.84
C GLY A 371 17.86 3.78 -6.13
N LEU A 372 18.95 3.56 -6.86
CA LEU A 372 20.31 3.62 -6.31
C LEU A 372 20.68 5.02 -5.80
N VAL A 373 20.36 6.07 -6.54
CA VAL A 373 20.56 7.46 -6.12
C VAL A 373 19.78 7.72 -4.81
N GLY A 374 18.53 7.26 -4.72
CA GLY A 374 17.72 7.38 -3.51
C GLY A 374 18.36 6.70 -2.30
N ILE A 375 18.95 5.51 -2.47
CA ILE A 375 19.69 4.80 -1.41
C ILE A 375 20.93 5.61 -0.98
N LEU A 376 21.69 6.17 -1.91
CA LEU A 376 22.84 7.00 -1.60
C LEU A 376 22.47 8.27 -0.85
N LEU A 377 21.38 8.94 -1.25
CA LEU A 377 20.85 10.11 -0.54
C LEU A 377 20.43 9.77 0.89
N PHE A 378 19.74 8.65 1.06
CA PHE A 378 19.39 8.18 2.41
C PHE A 378 20.63 7.85 3.24
N ALA A 379 21.63 7.16 2.68
CA ALA A 379 22.87 6.84 3.38
C ALA A 379 23.63 8.11 3.79
N ALA A 380 23.71 9.10 2.91
CA ALA A 380 24.31 10.40 3.22
C ALA A 380 23.56 11.12 4.36
N ALA A 381 22.24 11.18 4.30
CA ALA A 381 21.41 11.75 5.37
C ALA A 381 21.62 11.03 6.71
N ALA A 382 21.67 9.69 6.70
CA ALA A 382 21.89 8.89 7.89
C ALA A 382 23.28 9.10 8.51
N MET A 383 24.30 9.44 7.70
CA MET A 383 25.64 9.81 8.18
C MET A 383 25.68 11.18 8.82
N VAL A 384 25.01 12.17 8.23
CA VAL A 384 24.93 13.54 8.77
C VAL A 384 24.19 13.56 10.12
N TRP A 385 23.12 12.78 10.24
CA TRP A 385 22.33 12.66 11.47
C TRP A 385 22.80 11.52 12.40
N ARG A 386 24.11 11.22 12.47
CA ARG A 386 24.61 10.28 13.49
C ARG A 386 24.38 10.84 14.89
N PRO A 387 24.00 10.01 15.89
CA PRO A 387 24.00 10.46 17.28
C PRO A 387 25.39 10.90 17.61
N ARG A 388 25.56 12.12 18.15
CA ARG A 388 26.81 12.46 18.84
C ARG A 388 26.91 11.48 20.00
N LEU A 389 27.94 10.63 20.00
CA LEU A 389 28.27 9.81 21.16
C LEU A 389 28.56 10.80 22.29
N VAL A 390 27.62 10.96 23.23
CA VAL A 390 27.89 11.62 24.47
C VAL A 390 28.92 10.71 25.15
N PRO A 391 30.13 11.19 25.45
CA PRO A 391 31.09 10.39 26.19
C PRO A 391 30.41 9.92 27.48
N ALA A 392 30.52 8.63 27.81
CA ALA A 392 29.98 8.12 29.05
C ALA A 392 30.61 8.98 30.17
N ALA A 393 29.75 9.67 30.95
CA ALA A 393 30.20 10.40 32.12
C ALA A 393 30.96 9.41 32.97
N THR A 394 32.25 9.65 33.17
CA THR A 394 33.10 8.89 34.09
C THR A 394 32.46 9.02 35.45
N VAL A 395 31.82 7.96 35.93
CA VAL A 395 31.33 7.88 37.30
C VAL A 395 32.59 8.04 38.19
N PRO A 396 32.69 9.08 39.05
CA PRO A 396 33.82 9.19 39.94
C PRO A 396 33.80 7.97 40.87
N ALA A 397 34.93 7.25 40.93
CA ALA A 397 35.10 6.18 41.87
C ALA A 397 34.91 6.77 43.26
N SER A 398 33.86 6.34 43.96
CA SER A 398 33.63 6.61 45.36
C SER A 398 34.76 5.92 46.14
N GLY A 399 35.72 6.69 46.64
CA GLY A 399 36.67 6.25 47.64
C GLY A 399 36.03 6.02 49.00
#